data_18c264332026c66e5d7ddf5c8f503aba
#
_entry.id   18c264332026c66e5d7ddf5c8f503aba
#
_cell.length_a   1.000
_cell.length_b   1.000
_cell.length_c   1.000
_cell.angle_alpha   90.00
_cell.angle_beta   90.00
_cell.angle_gamma   90.00
#
_symmetry.space_group_name_H-M   'P 1'
#
loop_
_entity.id
_entity.type
_entity.pdbx_description
1 polymer ?
#
loop_
_entity_poly.entity_id
_entity_poly.type
_entity_poly.pdbx_seq_one_letter_code
_entity_poly.pdbx_strand_id
1 'polypeptide(L)'
;MRWFWLLLIGLVFWASAKSPCIVTDFYALSWISEPTMRHMELSRWLTTNGDNCSSEQLAGIWNKLAEWAGVADSAELRAKVLYYYARAREREGK
;
A
#
# COMPACT_ATOMS: atom_id res chain seq x y z
N MET A 1 3.15 -40.14 1.78
CA MET A 1 3.39 -39.19 2.86
C MET A 1 4.36 -38.10 2.54
N ARG A 2 5.39 -38.41 1.78
CA ARG A 2 6.38 -37.37 1.44
C ARG A 2 5.83 -36.32 0.52
N TRP A 3 5.04 -36.71 -0.43
CA TRP A 3 4.41 -35.76 -1.34
C TRP A 3 3.43 -34.83 -0.61
N PHE A 4 3.02 -35.23 0.56
CA PHE A 4 2.22 -34.40 1.44
C PHE A 4 3.02 -33.14 1.84
N TRP A 5 4.29 -33.34 2.13
CA TRP A 5 5.18 -32.24 2.47
C TRP A 5 5.38 -31.29 1.31
N LEU A 6 5.43 -31.83 0.10
CA LEU A 6 5.58 -31.01 -1.08
C LEU A 6 4.39 -30.09 -1.26
N LEU A 7 3.19 -30.55 -0.94
CA LEU A 7 2.01 -29.72 -1.00
C LEU A 7 2.06 -28.60 0.03
N LEU A 8 2.51 -28.92 1.24
CA LEU A 8 2.65 -27.90 2.27
C LEU A 8 3.67 -26.85 1.89
N ILE A 9 4.77 -27.26 1.35
CA ILE A 9 5.81 -26.33 0.89
C ILE A 9 5.26 -25.42 -0.20
N GLY A 10 4.50 -25.97 -1.12
CA GLY A 10 3.87 -25.19 -2.17
C GLY A 10 2.92 -24.14 -1.62
N LEU A 11 2.14 -24.51 -0.62
CA LEU A 11 1.21 -23.58 0.01
C LEU A 11 1.94 -22.46 0.73
N VAL A 12 2.99 -22.78 1.47
CA VAL A 12 3.78 -21.77 2.17
C VAL A 12 4.41 -20.82 1.18
N PHE A 13 4.96 -21.34 0.10
CA PHE A 13 5.54 -20.52 -0.94
C PHE A 13 4.50 -19.58 -1.53
N TRP A 14 3.30 -20.07 -1.74
CA TRP A 14 2.22 -19.28 -2.27
C TRP A 14 1.81 -18.17 -1.32
N ALA A 15 1.76 -18.49 -0.02
CA ALA A 15 1.38 -17.53 1.01
C ALA A 15 2.41 -16.40 1.15
N SER A 16 3.65 -16.64 0.73
CA SER A 16 4.69 -15.62 0.79
C SER A 16 4.71 -14.72 -0.44
N ALA A 17 3.77 -14.91 -1.37
CA ALA A 17 3.64 -14.04 -2.52
C ALA A 17 3.32 -12.62 -2.06
N LYS A 18 3.52 -11.66 -2.94
CA LYS A 18 3.32 -10.24 -2.61
C LYS A 18 1.96 -9.97 -2.00
N SER A 19 1.95 -9.10 -1.00
CA SER A 19 0.70 -8.64 -0.41
C SER A 19 -0.10 -7.85 -1.43
N PRO A 20 -1.41 -8.09 -1.53
CA PRO A 20 -2.22 -7.31 -2.46
C PRO A 20 -2.35 -5.86 -2.00
N CYS A 21 -2.53 -4.95 -2.94
CA CYS A 21 -2.81 -3.56 -2.62
C CYS A 21 -4.30 -3.41 -2.33
N ILE A 22 -4.66 -3.45 -1.07
CA ILE A 22 -6.05 -3.29 -0.65
C ILE A 22 -6.23 -1.87 -0.14
N VAL A 23 -6.70 -0.99 -1.02
CA VAL A 23 -6.80 0.44 -0.69
C VAL A 23 -7.73 0.73 0.48
N THR A 24 -8.72 -0.14 0.71
CA THR A 24 -9.60 0.03 1.87
C THR A 24 -8.84 -0.10 3.18
N ASP A 25 -7.77 -0.90 3.21
CA ASP A 25 -6.92 -0.99 4.41
C ASP A 25 -6.22 0.34 4.67
N PHE A 26 -5.77 1.01 3.61
CA PHE A 26 -5.16 2.32 3.76
C PHE A 26 -6.18 3.33 4.31
N TYR A 27 -7.39 3.32 3.76
CA TYR A 27 -8.42 4.24 4.20
C TYR A 27 -8.82 3.98 5.66
N ALA A 28 -8.83 2.72 6.07
CA ALA A 28 -9.14 2.38 7.46
C ALA A 28 -8.12 2.96 8.43
N LEU A 29 -6.87 3.07 8.04
CA LEU A 29 -5.84 3.64 8.90
C LEU A 29 -6.07 5.13 9.18
N SER A 30 -6.82 5.82 8.33
CA SER A 30 -7.14 7.23 8.54
C SER A 30 -8.03 7.46 9.77
N TRP A 31 -8.64 6.39 10.28
CA TRP A 31 -9.48 6.47 11.47
C TRP A 31 -8.69 6.50 12.77
N ILE A 32 -7.38 6.28 12.70
CA ILE A 32 -6.52 6.40 13.87
C ILE A 32 -6.57 7.86 14.32
N SER A 33 -6.97 8.09 15.57
CA SER A 33 -7.22 9.44 16.06
C SER A 33 -5.95 10.21 16.42
N GLU A 34 -4.89 9.50 16.83
CA GLU A 34 -3.64 10.16 17.20
C GLU A 34 -2.85 10.50 15.93
N PRO A 35 -2.56 11.78 15.67
CA PRO A 35 -1.99 12.22 14.39
C PRO A 35 -0.64 11.59 14.05
N THR A 36 0.25 11.49 15.02
CA THR A 36 1.58 10.92 14.78
C THR A 36 1.50 9.45 14.42
N MET A 37 0.68 8.71 15.16
CA MET A 37 0.50 7.29 14.88
C MET A 37 -0.20 7.08 13.55
N ARG A 38 -1.19 7.89 13.24
CA ARG A 38 -1.89 7.83 11.96
C ARG A 38 -0.92 8.02 10.81
N HIS A 39 -0.08 9.04 10.89
CA HIS A 39 0.92 9.30 9.87
C HIS A 39 1.88 8.13 9.72
N MET A 40 2.38 7.60 10.83
CA MET A 40 3.30 6.47 10.80
C MET A 40 2.69 5.25 10.13
N GLU A 41 1.46 4.94 10.48
CA GLU A 41 0.80 3.76 9.95
C GLU A 41 0.47 3.91 8.46
N LEU A 42 0.04 5.09 8.04
CA LEU A 42 -0.21 5.35 6.62
C LEU A 42 1.09 5.27 5.82
N SER A 43 2.17 5.84 6.35
CA SER A 43 3.47 5.79 5.70
C SER A 43 4.00 4.36 5.62
N ARG A 44 3.84 3.59 6.69
CA ARG A 44 4.26 2.19 6.72
C ARG A 44 3.49 1.36 5.69
N TRP A 45 2.18 1.60 5.59
CA TRP A 45 1.37 0.89 4.62
C TRP A 45 1.86 1.15 3.20
N LEU A 46 2.16 2.41 2.88
CA LEU A 46 2.66 2.77 1.55
C LEU A 46 4.01 2.09 1.28
N THR A 47 4.90 2.09 2.25
CA THR A 47 6.20 1.44 2.08
C THR A 47 6.04 -0.06 1.84
N THR A 48 5.10 -0.69 2.53
CA THR A 48 4.90 -2.13 2.43
C THR A 48 4.16 -2.52 1.16
N ASN A 49 3.17 -1.75 0.75
CA ASN A 49 2.24 -2.15 -0.31
C ASN A 49 2.33 -1.30 -1.58
N GLY A 50 3.04 -0.19 -1.55
CA GLY A 50 3.04 0.77 -2.65
C GLY A 50 3.43 0.17 -4.00
N ASP A 51 4.43 -0.70 -4.02
CA ASP A 51 4.88 -1.32 -5.26
C ASP A 51 3.91 -2.38 -5.79
N ASN A 52 2.92 -2.77 -5.01
CA ASN A 52 1.91 -3.72 -5.44
C ASN A 52 0.64 -3.04 -5.94
N CYS A 53 0.59 -1.72 -5.87
CA CYS A 53 -0.56 -0.95 -6.31
C CYS A 53 -0.44 -0.58 -7.78
N SER A 54 -1.58 -0.52 -8.47
CA SER A 54 -1.61 0.00 -9.83
C SER A 54 -1.56 1.53 -9.78
N SER A 55 -1.26 2.16 -10.91
CA SER A 55 -1.27 3.62 -10.98
C SER A 55 -2.66 4.17 -10.67
N GLU A 56 -3.71 3.47 -11.09
CA GLU A 56 -5.08 3.86 -10.81
C GLU A 56 -5.38 3.84 -9.31
N GLN A 57 -4.94 2.79 -8.62
CA GLN A 57 -5.11 2.70 -7.17
C GLN A 57 -4.37 3.81 -6.45
N LEU A 58 -3.15 4.09 -6.87
CA LEU A 58 -2.35 5.15 -6.27
C LEU A 58 -2.92 6.54 -6.55
N ALA A 59 -3.51 6.74 -7.72
CA ALA A 59 -4.22 7.99 -8.01
C ALA A 59 -5.41 8.17 -7.09
N GLY A 60 -6.13 7.10 -6.79
CA GLY A 60 -7.23 7.14 -5.82
C GLY A 60 -6.74 7.52 -4.43
N ILE A 61 -5.62 6.96 -4.00
CA ILE A 61 -5.02 7.30 -2.71
C ILE A 61 -4.59 8.78 -2.68
N TRP A 62 -4.00 9.25 -3.77
CA TRP A 62 -3.62 10.65 -3.91
C TRP A 62 -4.81 11.58 -3.70
N ASN A 63 -5.91 11.28 -4.38
CA ASN A 63 -7.12 12.08 -4.26
C ASN A 63 -7.67 12.06 -2.84
N LYS A 64 -7.60 10.90 -2.20
CA LYS A 64 -8.07 10.76 -0.82
C LYS A 64 -7.24 11.59 0.14
N LEU A 65 -5.93 11.60 -0.04
CA LEU A 65 -5.06 12.43 0.78
C LEU A 65 -5.34 13.91 0.57
N ALA A 66 -5.71 14.31 -0.64
CA ALA A 66 -6.09 15.69 -0.91
C ALA A 66 -7.39 16.06 -0.20
N GLU A 67 -8.34 15.11 -0.11
CA GLU A 67 -9.58 15.33 0.65
C GLU A 67 -9.31 15.49 2.13
N TRP A 68 -8.27 14.84 2.62
CA TRP A 68 -7.87 14.96 4.03
C TRP A 68 -6.98 16.19 4.26
N ALA A 69 -7.20 17.25 3.49
CA ALA A 69 -6.46 18.49 3.66
C ALA A 69 -6.58 18.96 5.11
N GLY A 70 -5.48 19.37 5.68
CA GLY A 70 -5.42 19.70 7.09
C GLY A 70 -4.96 18.57 7.98
N VAL A 71 -4.83 17.35 7.45
CA VAL A 71 -4.12 16.30 8.14
C VAL A 71 -2.64 16.67 8.12
N ALA A 72 -2.04 16.69 9.30
CA ALA A 72 -0.62 16.99 9.40
C ALA A 72 0.17 16.02 8.52
N ASP A 73 1.17 16.52 7.83
CA ASP A 73 2.11 15.73 7.05
C ASP A 73 1.52 15.04 5.81
N SER A 74 0.35 15.51 5.35
CA SER A 74 -0.22 14.96 4.12
C SER A 74 0.71 15.17 2.92
N ALA A 75 1.51 16.25 2.94
CA ALA A 75 2.46 16.52 1.87
C ALA A 75 3.52 15.42 1.75
N GLU A 76 4.03 14.94 2.88
CA GLU A 76 5.00 13.85 2.88
C GLU A 76 4.38 12.55 2.37
N LEU A 77 3.16 12.24 2.81
CA LEU A 77 2.45 11.07 2.34
C LEU A 77 2.17 11.15 0.84
N ARG A 78 1.78 12.32 0.37
CA ARG A 78 1.51 12.53 -1.05
C ARG A 78 2.77 12.38 -1.89
N ALA A 79 3.91 12.86 -1.40
CA ALA A 79 5.18 12.68 -2.09
C ALA A 79 5.51 11.19 -2.22
N LYS A 80 5.24 10.43 -1.18
CA LYS A 80 5.47 8.98 -1.18
C LYS A 80 4.55 8.30 -2.20
N VAL A 81 3.29 8.69 -2.24
CA VAL A 81 2.34 8.16 -3.22
C VAL A 81 2.82 8.46 -4.64
N LEU A 82 3.30 9.67 -4.88
CA LEU A 82 3.79 10.07 -6.19
C LEU A 82 4.98 9.21 -6.63
N TYR A 83 5.87 8.91 -5.70
CA TYR A 83 7.01 8.04 -5.97
C TYR A 83 6.53 6.66 -6.46
N TYR A 84 5.59 6.05 -5.75
CA TYR A 84 5.06 4.74 -6.13
C TYR A 84 4.21 4.80 -7.40
N TYR A 85 3.53 5.91 -7.61
CA TYR A 85 2.76 6.14 -8.83
C TYR A 85 3.68 6.13 -10.05
N ALA A 86 4.79 6.83 -9.99
CA ALA A 86 5.75 6.87 -11.09
C ALA A 86 6.28 5.47 -11.40
N ARG A 87 6.58 4.69 -10.36
CA ARG A 87 7.05 3.33 -10.53
C ARG A 87 5.97 2.45 -11.16
N ALA A 88 4.72 2.63 -10.74
CA ALA A 88 3.62 1.85 -11.30
C ALA A 88 3.42 2.16 -12.78
N ARG A 89 3.52 3.44 -13.16
CA ARG A 89 3.40 3.83 -14.56
C ARG A 89 4.50 3.20 -15.41
N GLU A 90 5.71 3.15 -14.90
CA GLU A 90 6.81 2.47 -15.60
C GLU A 90 6.51 0.99 -15.81
N ARG A 91 6.07 0.30 -14.76
CA ARG A 91 5.76 -1.13 -14.86
C ARG A 91 4.63 -1.38 -15.87
N GLU A 92 3.70 -0.46 -15.97
CA GLU A 92 2.55 -0.58 -16.89
C GLU A 92 2.91 -0.17 -18.31
N GLY A 93 4.12 0.26 -18.55
CA GLY A 93 4.57 0.64 -19.88
C GLY A 93 4.01 1.96 -20.38
N LYS A 94 3.71 2.88 -19.48
CA LYS A 94 3.08 4.15 -19.85
C LYS A 94 3.96 5.36 -19.60
#